data_da7ea568c0a44df481ed427e99f9f2ce
#
_entry.id   da7ea568c0a44df481ed427e99f9f2ce
#
_cell.length_a   1.000
_cell.length_b   1.000
_cell.length_c   1.000
_cell.angle_alpha   90.00
_cell.angle_beta   90.00
_cell.angle_gamma   90.00
#
_symmetry.space_group_name_H-M   'P 1'
#
loop_
_entity.id
_entity.type
_entity.pdbx_description
1 polymer ?
#
loop_
_entity_poly.entity_id
_entity_poly.type
_entity_poly.pdbx_seq_one_letter_code
_entity_poly.pdbx_strand_id
1 'polypeptide(L)' 'MTIDKDNLALHANQLRKYLKQLLILKEKYSKKDFMENWEVEDQISRKLQVAAECILDTGDLLINGFDLQKPETYADI' A
#
# COMPACT_ATOMS: atom_id res chain seq x y z
N MET A 1 -16.23 15.51 -15.03
CA MET A 1 -15.20 14.66 -14.42
C MET A 1 -15.74 13.99 -13.17
N THR A 2 -15.59 12.68 -13.07
CA THR A 2 -16.23 11.89 -12.01
C THR A 2 -15.21 10.97 -11.35
N ILE A 3 -15.11 11.04 -10.02
CA ILE A 3 -14.33 10.06 -9.25
C ILE A 3 -15.23 8.88 -8.95
N ASP A 4 -14.71 7.68 -9.18
CA ASP A 4 -15.38 6.45 -8.78
C ASP A 4 -15.21 6.27 -7.27
N LYS A 5 -16.18 6.75 -6.51
CA LYS A 5 -16.13 6.73 -5.05
C LYS A 5 -16.13 5.31 -4.48
N ASP A 6 -16.85 4.39 -5.14
CA ASP A 6 -16.91 3.00 -4.70
C ASP A 6 -15.56 2.31 -4.87
N ASN A 7 -14.89 2.56 -5.99
CA ASN A 7 -13.58 2.01 -6.26
C ASN A 7 -12.52 2.60 -5.33
N LEU A 8 -12.61 3.91 -5.07
CA LEU A 8 -11.71 4.59 -4.14
C LEU A 8 -11.89 4.05 -2.71
N ALA A 9 -13.15 3.86 -2.27
CA ALA A 9 -13.44 3.29 -0.96
C ALA A 9 -12.92 1.86 -0.84
N LEU A 10 -13.03 1.07 -1.90
CA LEU A 10 -12.49 -0.30 -1.93
C LEU A 10 -10.97 -0.29 -1.72
N HIS A 11 -10.25 0.57 -2.44
CA HIS A 11 -8.79 0.69 -2.29
C HIS A 11 -8.40 1.17 -0.90
N ALA A 12 -9.12 2.13 -0.33
CA ALA A 12 -8.88 2.62 1.03
C ALA A 12 -9.06 1.50 2.06
N ASN A 13 -10.11 0.69 1.90
CA ASN A 13 -10.37 -0.43 2.80
C ASN A 13 -9.30 -1.52 2.68
N GLN A 14 -8.84 -1.81 1.48
CA GLN A 14 -7.74 -2.74 1.26
C GLN A 14 -6.45 -2.24 1.91
N LEU A 15 -6.13 -0.96 1.77
CA LEU A 15 -4.96 -0.36 2.40
C LEU A 15 -5.02 -0.48 3.91
N ARG A 16 -6.17 -0.19 4.52
CA ARG A 16 -6.38 -0.36 5.97
C ARG A 16 -6.14 -1.80 6.40
N LYS A 17 -6.63 -2.75 5.63
CA LYS A 17 -6.45 -4.18 5.90
C LYS A 17 -4.96 -4.54 5.92
N TYR A 18 -4.20 -4.11 4.92
CA TYR A 18 -2.78 -4.41 4.84
C TYR A 18 -1.98 -3.72 5.93
N LEU A 19 -2.30 -2.48 6.26
CA LEU A 19 -1.65 -1.76 7.36
C LEU A 19 -1.90 -2.45 8.70
N LYS A 20 -3.13 -2.92 8.93
CA LYS A 20 -3.46 -3.67 10.14
C LYS A 20 -2.67 -4.96 10.23
N GLN A 21 -2.54 -5.69 9.13
CA GLN A 21 -1.75 -6.91 9.06
C GLN A 21 -0.27 -6.63 9.33
N LEU A 22 0.27 -5.53 8.80
CA LEU A 22 1.66 -5.13 9.05
C LEU A 22 1.89 -4.79 10.52
N LEU A 23 0.94 -4.11 11.18
CA LEU A 23 1.03 -3.82 12.60
C LEU A 23 1.04 -5.09 13.45
N ILE A 24 0.22 -6.07 13.10
CA ILE A 24 0.19 -7.37 13.76
C ILE A 24 1.55 -8.07 13.61
N LEU A 25 2.13 -8.06 12.41
CA LEU A 25 3.44 -8.65 12.17
C LEU A 25 4.55 -7.93 12.93
N LYS A 26 4.46 -6.59 13.03
CA LYS A 26 5.42 -5.79 13.80
C LYS A 26 5.42 -6.18 15.28
N GLU A 27 4.26 -6.46 15.86
CA GLU A 27 4.14 -6.88 17.24
C GLU A 27 4.57 -8.33 17.45
N LYS A 28 4.32 -9.19 16.45
CA LYS A 28 4.62 -10.62 16.51
C LYS A 28 6.12 -10.91 16.37
N TYR A 29 6.81 -10.15 15.52
CA TYR A 29 8.21 -10.41 15.18
C TYR A 29 9.10 -9.24 15.57
N SER A 30 10.33 -9.55 16.05
CA SER A 30 11.34 -8.57 16.33
C SER A 30 12.13 -8.20 15.07
N LYS A 31 12.94 -7.14 15.18
CA LYS A 31 13.90 -6.79 14.11
C LYS A 31 14.86 -7.93 13.82
N LYS A 32 15.28 -8.66 14.86
CA LYS A 32 16.16 -9.81 14.74
C LYS A 32 15.50 -10.92 13.93
N ASP A 33 14.22 -11.21 14.19
CA ASP A 33 13.46 -12.22 13.45
C ASP A 33 13.41 -11.86 11.96
N PHE A 34 13.16 -10.59 11.65
CA PHE A 34 13.13 -10.10 10.28
C PHE A 34 14.47 -10.29 9.57
N MET A 35 15.58 -10.00 10.25
CA MET A 35 16.91 -10.09 9.65
C MET A 35 17.44 -11.50 9.51
N GLU A 36 17.07 -12.40 10.40
CA GLU A 36 17.62 -13.75 10.46
C GLU A 36 16.70 -14.83 9.89
N ASN A 37 15.41 -14.55 9.74
CA ASN A 37 14.42 -15.51 9.24
C ASN A 37 13.84 -15.05 7.92
N TRP A 38 14.23 -15.72 6.83
CA TRP A 38 13.78 -15.34 5.49
C TRP A 38 12.27 -15.46 5.29
N GLU A 39 11.61 -16.35 6.03
CA GLU A 39 10.15 -16.50 5.94
C GLU A 39 9.44 -15.28 6.52
N VAL A 40 9.96 -14.73 7.62
CA VAL A 40 9.45 -13.50 8.24
C VAL A 40 9.69 -12.32 7.31
N GLU A 41 10.90 -12.21 6.76
CA GLU A 41 11.25 -11.16 5.80
C GLU A 41 10.34 -11.21 4.58
N ASP A 42 10.11 -12.40 4.03
CA ASP A 42 9.25 -12.58 2.85
C ASP A 42 7.81 -12.13 3.13
N GLN A 43 7.24 -12.52 4.27
CA GLN A 43 5.89 -12.11 4.66
C GLN A 43 5.75 -10.59 4.77
N ILE A 44 6.68 -9.95 5.45
CA ILE A 44 6.64 -8.51 5.69
C ILE A 44 6.87 -7.75 4.38
N SER A 45 7.87 -8.14 3.60
CA SER A 45 8.19 -7.51 2.32
C SER A 45 7.03 -7.63 1.34
N ARG A 46 6.38 -8.77 1.28
CA ARG A 46 5.22 -8.99 0.42
C ARG A 46 4.04 -8.10 0.81
N LYS A 47 3.76 -7.98 2.10
CA LYS A 47 2.69 -7.08 2.59
C LYS A 47 3.00 -5.62 2.31
N LEU A 48 4.26 -5.20 2.48
CA LEU A 48 4.68 -3.85 2.14
C LEU A 48 4.53 -3.58 0.65
N GLN A 49 4.90 -4.52 -0.19
CA GLN A 49 4.76 -4.39 -1.64
C GLN A 49 3.30 -4.23 -2.05
N VAL A 50 2.41 -5.05 -1.51
CA VAL A 50 0.98 -4.97 -1.83
C VAL A 50 0.38 -3.66 -1.33
N ALA A 51 0.77 -3.21 -0.13
CA ALA A 51 0.32 -1.93 0.40
C ALA A 51 0.80 -0.76 -0.47
N ALA A 52 2.04 -0.80 -0.93
CA ALA A 52 2.59 0.22 -1.83
C ALA A 52 1.83 0.26 -3.16
N GLU A 53 1.55 -0.89 -3.76
CA GLU A 53 0.75 -0.97 -4.99
C GLU A 53 -0.65 -0.37 -4.79
N CYS A 54 -1.27 -0.64 -3.65
CA CYS A 54 -2.58 -0.09 -3.30
C CYS A 54 -2.54 1.44 -3.21
N ILE A 55 -1.49 2.00 -2.62
CA ILE A 55 -1.29 3.45 -2.53
C ILE A 55 -1.14 4.07 -3.93
N LEU A 56 -0.35 3.44 -4.79
CA LEU A 56 -0.12 3.92 -6.16
C LEU A 56 -1.40 3.86 -6.99
N ASP A 57 -2.17 2.79 -6.87
CA ASP A 57 -3.45 2.64 -7.56
C ASP A 57 -4.45 3.70 -7.10
N THR A 58 -4.48 3.97 -5.80
CA THR A 58 -5.33 5.03 -5.24
C THR A 58 -4.92 6.40 -5.77
N GLY A 59 -3.61 6.64 -5.85
CA GLY A 59 -3.06 7.87 -6.44
C GLY A 59 -3.47 8.04 -7.89
N ASP A 60 -3.40 6.97 -8.69
CA ASP A 60 -3.82 6.99 -10.09
C ASP A 60 -5.32 7.30 -10.23
N LEU A 61 -6.15 6.71 -9.37
CA LEU A 61 -7.60 6.99 -9.37
C LEU A 61 -7.88 8.47 -9.09
N LEU A 62 -7.17 9.06 -8.13
CA LEU A 62 -7.33 10.48 -7.79
C LEU A 62 -6.86 11.38 -8.93
N ILE A 63 -5.71 11.08 -9.53
CA ILE A 63 -5.16 11.84 -10.64
C ILE A 63 -6.13 11.81 -11.82
N ASN A 64 -6.61 10.65 -12.20
CA ASN A 64 -7.55 10.50 -13.31
C ASN A 64 -8.91 11.11 -12.99
N GLY A 65 -9.39 10.95 -11.76
CA GLY A 65 -10.68 11.49 -11.33
C GLY A 65 -10.73 13.00 -11.28
N PHE A 66 -9.63 13.66 -10.96
CA PHE A 66 -9.51 15.11 -10.91
C PHE A 66 -8.85 15.72 -12.15
N ASP A 67 -8.50 14.88 -13.14
CA ASP A 67 -7.82 15.32 -14.35
C ASP A 67 -6.51 16.08 -14.06
N LEU A 68 -5.76 15.56 -13.09
CA LEU A 68 -4.50 16.12 -12.69
C LEU A 68 -3.37 15.62 -13.58
N GLN A 69 -2.30 16.41 -13.65
CA GLN A 69 -1.10 15.99 -14.36
C GLN A 69 -0.44 14.82 -13.61
N LYS A 70 -0.22 13.71 -14.30
CA LYS A 70 0.43 12.55 -13.73
C LYS A 70 1.92 12.84 -13.55
N PRO A 71 2.51 12.53 -12.37
CA PRO A 71 3.95 12.71 -12.18
C PRO A 71 4.74 11.77 -13.11
N GLU A 72 5.91 12.22 -13.54
CA GLU A 72 6.78 11.41 -14.40
C GLU A 72 7.34 10.19 -13.65
N THR A 73 7.63 10.37 -12.38
CA THR A 73 8.12 9.32 -11.50
C THR A 73 7.37 9.33 -10.18
N TYR A 74 7.38 8.22 -9.47
CA TYR A 74 6.75 8.14 -8.15
C TYR A 74 7.45 9.01 -7.10
N ALA A 75 8.69 9.39 -7.34
CA ALA A 75 9.42 10.32 -6.47
C ALA A 75 8.81 11.73 -6.47
N ASP A 76 8.07 12.09 -7.51
CA ASP A 76 7.43 13.40 -7.65
C ASP A 76 6.06 13.47 -6.95
N ILE A 77 5.60 12.37 -6.42
CA ILE A 77 4.38 12.33 -5.63
C ILE A 77 4.68 12.79 -4.19
#